data_5f32540c847b28257153800d350a7d79
#
_entry.id   5f32540c847b28257153800d350a7d79
#
_cell.length_a   1.000
_cell.length_b   1.000
_cell.length_c   1.000
_cell.angle_alpha   90.00
_cell.angle_beta   90.00
_cell.angle_gamma   90.00
#
_symmetry.space_group_name_H-M   'P 1'
#
loop_
_entity.id
_entity.type
_entity.pdbx_description
1 polymer ?
#
loop_
_entity_poly.entity_id
_entity_poly.type
_entity_poly.pdbx_seq_one_letter_code
_entity_poly.pdbx_strand_id
1 'polypeptide(L)'
;MKQVIEVKRREGKPSQVVVGDVINSLDNYLPEGKRVIIITDGNVHRRYKEIINRYDYCLIGLGETIKTMTTVNKLYAELLERGADRTTFIVGIGGGIVTDITGFVASTYMRGLRFGFVATTLLAQVDASVGGKNGVNYEGYKNMVGTFNQPDFVLCDLSMLQTLPDREFRAGLAEIIKAGLIADRGLFELFENHPIDAFRNDQSLLNEAITRAIRVKADVVERDERESGERRKLNLGHTFAHAIEKCGNEFLHGEAVAIGTVMIARLSAHLGTATQDEADRVRRVFERMGLPIRTEIDFKRLVKALKHDKNKEADSVSFVLLRGIGDCEIRRFTFDEIDRLPDPAAE
;
A
#
# COMPACT_ATOMS: atom_id res chain seq x y z
N MET A 1 -19.59 11.54 4.33
CA MET A 1 -19.09 12.34 5.48
C MET A 1 -17.56 12.42 5.37
N LYS A 2 -16.98 13.60 5.58
CA LYS A 2 -15.52 13.77 5.58
C LYS A 2 -14.94 13.32 6.92
N GLN A 3 -13.89 12.50 6.91
CA GLN A 3 -13.14 12.09 8.09
C GLN A 3 -11.69 12.53 7.97
N VAL A 4 -11.07 12.94 9.07
CA VAL A 4 -9.67 13.34 9.14
C VAL A 4 -8.96 12.44 10.15
N ILE A 5 -7.85 11.86 9.73
CA ILE A 5 -6.97 11.04 10.55
C ILE A 5 -5.60 11.73 10.54
N GLU A 6 -5.08 12.05 11.72
CA GLU A 6 -3.74 12.61 11.85
C GLU A 6 -2.73 11.48 12.07
N VAL A 7 -1.64 11.53 11.34
CA VAL A 7 -0.50 10.62 11.50
C VAL A 7 0.67 11.46 12.03
N LYS A 8 1.09 11.20 13.25
CA LYS A 8 2.19 11.93 13.88
C LYS A 8 3.49 11.73 13.09
N ARG A 9 4.31 12.77 13.07
CA ARG A 9 5.67 12.77 12.54
C ARG A 9 6.65 12.97 13.70
N ARG A 10 7.89 12.55 13.52
CA ARG A 10 8.95 12.87 14.49
C ARG A 10 9.17 14.36 14.64
N GLU A 11 9.06 15.09 13.54
CA GLU A 11 9.25 16.55 13.49
C GLU A 11 8.17 17.19 12.63
N GLY A 12 7.73 18.38 13.02
CA GLY A 12 6.75 19.18 12.28
C GLY A 12 5.29 18.86 12.62
N LYS A 13 4.38 19.35 11.77
CA LYS A 13 2.94 19.13 11.92
C LYS A 13 2.58 17.68 11.52
N PRO A 14 1.55 17.06 12.11
CA PRO A 14 1.05 15.77 11.68
C PRO A 14 0.71 15.74 10.19
N SER A 15 0.88 14.59 9.54
CA SER A 15 0.32 14.34 8.22
C SER A 15 -1.19 14.14 8.35
N GLN A 16 -1.97 14.79 7.50
CA GLN A 16 -3.43 14.66 7.53
C GLN A 16 -3.91 13.71 6.45
N VAL A 17 -4.53 12.61 6.83
CA VAL A 17 -5.23 11.72 5.90
C VAL A 17 -6.71 12.06 5.93
N VAL A 18 -7.26 12.47 4.79
CA VAL A 18 -8.63 12.95 4.68
C VAL A 18 -9.41 12.02 3.77
N VAL A 19 -10.45 11.38 4.30
CA VAL A 19 -11.31 10.43 3.59
C VAL A 19 -12.67 11.08 3.34
N GLY A 20 -13.16 11.04 2.09
CA GLY A 20 -14.46 11.57 1.71
C GLY A 20 -14.47 12.19 0.31
N ASP A 21 -15.42 13.07 0.03
CA ASP A 21 -15.49 13.88 -1.21
C ASP A 21 -14.61 15.13 -1.02
N VAL A 22 -13.38 15.10 -1.51
CA VAL A 22 -12.36 16.10 -1.18
C VAL A 22 -11.57 16.65 -2.37
N ILE A 23 -11.63 16.01 -3.56
CA ILE A 23 -10.80 16.42 -4.71
C ILE A 23 -11.14 17.84 -5.17
N ASN A 24 -12.41 18.23 -5.16
CA ASN A 24 -12.84 19.57 -5.53
C ASN A 24 -12.42 20.66 -4.54
N SER A 25 -11.94 20.25 -3.37
CA SER A 25 -11.43 21.12 -2.30
C SER A 25 -9.91 21.09 -2.18
N LEU A 26 -9.18 20.62 -3.20
CA LEU A 26 -7.71 20.49 -3.18
C LEU A 26 -7.03 21.78 -2.73
N ASP A 27 -7.50 22.94 -3.21
CA ASP A 27 -6.94 24.26 -2.87
C ASP A 27 -6.90 24.52 -1.36
N ASN A 28 -7.85 23.99 -0.59
CA ASN A 28 -7.91 24.17 0.86
C ASN A 28 -6.78 23.45 1.63
N TYR A 29 -6.06 22.55 0.98
CA TYR A 29 -4.95 21.80 1.57
C TYR A 29 -3.59 22.29 1.09
N LEU A 30 -3.57 23.12 0.05
CA LEU A 30 -2.35 23.68 -0.50
C LEU A 30 -1.83 24.85 0.38
N PRO A 31 -0.52 25.02 0.50
CA PRO A 31 0.04 26.15 1.22
C PRO A 31 -0.23 27.45 0.45
N GLU A 32 -0.78 28.43 1.15
CA GLU A 32 -1.12 29.75 0.58
C GLU A 32 0.10 30.43 -0.06
N GLY A 33 -0.12 31.00 -1.26
CA GLY A 33 0.89 31.77 -1.98
C GLY A 33 2.08 30.95 -2.50
N LYS A 34 2.03 29.62 -2.44
CA LYS A 34 3.11 28.76 -2.95
C LYS A 34 2.82 28.28 -4.37
N ARG A 35 3.87 28.18 -5.17
CA ARG A 35 3.79 27.48 -6.45
C ARG A 35 3.54 26.01 -6.23
N VAL A 36 2.60 25.44 -6.99
CA VAL A 36 2.27 24.01 -6.93
C VAL A 36 2.61 23.37 -8.28
N ILE A 37 3.28 22.21 -8.23
CA ILE A 37 3.52 21.36 -9.40
C ILE A 37 2.94 19.98 -9.12
N ILE A 38 2.11 19.50 -10.05
CA ILE A 38 1.48 18.19 -9.95
C ILE A 38 2.34 17.15 -10.67
N ILE A 39 2.53 15.98 -10.06
CA ILE A 39 3.05 14.79 -10.72
C ILE A 39 1.90 13.79 -10.85
N THR A 40 1.63 13.32 -12.08
CA THR A 40 0.51 12.43 -12.37
C THR A 40 0.81 11.54 -13.58
N ASP A 41 -0.06 10.57 -13.84
CA ASP A 41 0.00 9.74 -15.05
C ASP A 41 -1.06 10.12 -16.08
N GLY A 42 -0.88 9.61 -17.32
CA GLY A 42 -1.75 9.96 -18.44
C GLY A 42 -3.21 9.50 -18.28
N ASN A 43 -3.49 8.46 -17.50
CA ASN A 43 -4.86 7.99 -17.27
C ASN A 43 -5.59 8.92 -16.29
N VAL A 44 -4.93 9.30 -15.22
CA VAL A 44 -5.44 10.22 -14.21
C VAL A 44 -5.59 11.63 -14.79
N HIS A 45 -4.58 12.12 -15.53
CA HIS A 45 -4.66 13.43 -16.21
C HIS A 45 -5.87 13.52 -17.14
N ARG A 46 -6.12 12.50 -17.95
CA ARG A 46 -7.26 12.48 -18.89
C ARG A 46 -8.61 12.59 -18.19
N ARG A 47 -8.73 11.98 -17.01
CA ARG A 47 -9.99 11.97 -16.23
C ARG A 47 -10.23 13.24 -15.42
N TYR A 48 -9.15 13.82 -14.89
CA TYR A 48 -9.20 14.96 -13.96
C TYR A 48 -8.50 16.21 -14.50
N LYS A 49 -8.47 16.34 -15.85
CA LYS A 49 -7.77 17.44 -16.55
C LYS A 49 -8.23 18.83 -16.08
N GLU A 50 -9.51 19.01 -15.73
CA GLU A 50 -10.04 20.29 -15.29
C GLU A 50 -9.44 20.76 -13.96
N ILE A 51 -9.08 19.81 -13.10
CA ILE A 51 -8.41 20.09 -11.83
C ILE A 51 -6.90 20.24 -12.06
N ILE A 52 -6.29 19.28 -12.78
CA ILE A 52 -4.84 19.22 -12.96
C ILE A 52 -4.32 20.40 -13.79
N ASN A 53 -5.02 20.80 -14.85
CA ASN A 53 -4.61 21.91 -15.71
C ASN A 53 -4.69 23.31 -15.07
N ARG A 54 -5.17 23.39 -13.84
CA ARG A 54 -5.11 24.63 -13.03
C ARG A 54 -3.71 24.90 -12.48
N TYR A 55 -2.82 23.92 -12.57
CA TYR A 55 -1.45 23.95 -12.04
C TYR A 55 -0.44 23.54 -13.11
N ASP A 56 0.83 23.86 -12.90
CA ASP A 56 1.92 23.20 -13.64
C ASP A 56 1.90 21.70 -13.32
N TYR A 57 2.17 20.85 -14.33
CA TYR A 57 2.22 19.41 -14.11
C TYR A 57 3.30 18.70 -14.90
N CYS A 58 3.76 17.56 -14.39
CA CYS A 58 4.65 16.60 -15.03
C CYS A 58 3.91 15.28 -15.22
N LEU A 59 4.03 14.68 -16.41
CA LEU A 59 3.44 13.39 -16.72
C LEU A 59 4.50 12.29 -16.61
N ILE A 60 4.16 11.23 -15.87
CA ILE A 60 4.94 9.99 -15.88
C ILE A 60 4.25 8.91 -16.72
N GLY A 61 4.98 7.87 -17.06
CA GLY A 61 4.44 6.70 -17.76
C GLY A 61 3.45 5.90 -16.92
N LEU A 62 3.05 4.74 -17.44
CA LEU A 62 2.09 3.84 -16.81
C LEU A 62 2.77 2.52 -16.41
N GLY A 63 2.25 1.90 -15.35
CA GLY A 63 2.65 0.57 -14.87
C GLY A 63 3.93 0.57 -14.06
N GLU A 64 4.23 -0.58 -13.44
CA GLU A 64 5.33 -0.75 -12.49
C GLU A 64 6.72 -0.53 -13.13
N THR A 65 6.85 -0.77 -14.42
CA THR A 65 8.13 -0.64 -15.15
C THR A 65 8.69 0.78 -15.18
N ILE A 66 7.85 1.80 -14.96
CA ILE A 66 8.29 3.20 -14.92
C ILE A 66 8.78 3.64 -13.54
N LYS A 67 8.58 2.84 -12.51
CA LYS A 67 8.97 3.15 -11.12
C LYS A 67 10.49 3.00 -10.93
N THR A 68 11.27 3.84 -11.58
CA THR A 68 12.73 3.73 -11.71
C THR A 68 13.45 5.07 -11.52
N MET A 69 14.77 5.01 -11.28
CA MET A 69 15.64 6.19 -11.25
C MET A 69 15.66 6.98 -12.57
N THR A 70 15.43 6.31 -13.71
CA THR A 70 15.30 7.00 -15.01
C THR A 70 14.11 7.97 -15.01
N THR A 71 12.97 7.56 -14.48
CA THR A 71 11.80 8.44 -14.34
C THR A 71 12.07 9.57 -13.36
N VAL A 72 12.74 9.28 -12.25
CA VAL A 72 13.14 10.30 -11.27
C VAL A 72 14.04 11.35 -11.90
N ASN A 73 15.06 10.95 -12.66
CA ASN A 73 15.97 11.87 -13.35
C ASN A 73 15.25 12.76 -14.37
N LYS A 74 14.26 12.22 -15.11
CA LYS A 74 13.42 13.02 -16.01
C LYS A 74 12.61 14.07 -15.25
N LEU A 75 12.01 13.68 -14.13
CA LEU A 75 11.25 14.60 -13.29
C LEU A 75 12.14 15.70 -12.69
N TYR A 76 13.39 15.41 -12.29
CA TYR A 76 14.31 16.46 -11.86
C TYR A 76 14.61 17.47 -12.98
N ALA A 77 14.83 17.00 -14.22
CA ALA A 77 15.05 17.89 -15.36
C ALA A 77 13.81 18.78 -15.62
N GLU A 78 12.61 18.18 -15.62
CA GLU A 78 11.36 18.93 -15.82
C GLU A 78 11.10 19.95 -14.69
N LEU A 79 11.41 19.63 -13.43
CA LEU A 79 11.29 20.55 -12.31
C LEU A 79 12.26 21.73 -12.45
N LEU A 80 13.51 21.47 -12.89
CA LEU A 80 14.50 22.51 -13.17
C LEU A 80 14.06 23.43 -14.31
N GLU A 81 13.61 22.88 -15.43
CA GLU A 81 13.10 23.63 -16.60
C GLU A 81 11.91 24.52 -16.22
N ARG A 82 11.04 24.03 -15.33
CA ARG A 82 9.89 24.79 -14.80
C ARG A 82 10.29 25.81 -13.74
N GLY A 83 11.56 25.89 -13.35
CA GLY A 83 12.04 26.80 -12.31
C GLY A 83 11.48 26.49 -10.92
N ALA A 84 11.29 25.20 -10.61
CA ALA A 84 10.91 24.79 -9.26
C ALA A 84 12.01 25.13 -8.26
N ASP A 85 11.65 25.81 -7.18
CA ASP A 85 12.53 26.24 -6.12
C ASP A 85 12.20 25.58 -4.76
N ARG A 86 12.93 25.98 -3.70
CA ARG A 86 12.72 25.43 -2.35
C ARG A 86 11.36 25.77 -1.73
N THR A 87 10.61 26.69 -2.30
CA THR A 87 9.28 27.07 -1.82
C THR A 87 8.17 26.35 -2.58
N THR A 88 8.49 25.67 -3.67
CA THR A 88 7.55 24.91 -4.50
C THR A 88 6.95 23.75 -3.71
N PHE A 89 5.65 23.54 -3.83
CA PHE A 89 4.92 22.43 -3.24
C PHE A 89 4.60 21.38 -4.33
N ILE A 90 4.88 20.12 -4.06
CA ILE A 90 4.63 19.04 -5.02
C ILE A 90 3.37 18.27 -4.63
N VAL A 91 2.50 17.97 -5.60
CA VAL A 91 1.31 17.13 -5.36
C VAL A 91 1.34 15.92 -6.28
N GLY A 92 1.36 14.73 -5.71
CA GLY A 92 1.15 13.48 -6.46
C GLY A 92 -0.33 13.16 -6.59
N ILE A 93 -0.87 13.13 -7.81
CA ILE A 93 -2.26 12.72 -8.06
C ILE A 93 -2.24 11.42 -8.83
N GLY A 94 -2.51 10.28 -8.17
CA GLY A 94 -2.45 8.98 -8.82
C GLY A 94 -2.54 7.78 -7.89
N GLY A 95 -2.25 6.62 -8.44
CA GLY A 95 -2.09 5.38 -7.68
C GLY A 95 -0.75 5.29 -6.95
N GLY A 96 -0.47 4.14 -6.32
CA GLY A 96 0.73 3.91 -5.51
C GLY A 96 2.05 4.21 -6.23
N ILE A 97 2.15 3.93 -7.54
CA ILE A 97 3.36 4.23 -8.34
C ILE A 97 3.59 5.75 -8.40
N VAL A 98 2.53 6.52 -8.65
CA VAL A 98 2.62 7.98 -8.72
C VAL A 98 3.00 8.56 -7.35
N THR A 99 2.36 8.09 -6.27
CA THR A 99 2.64 8.60 -4.92
C THR A 99 4.06 8.27 -4.47
N ASP A 100 4.53 7.04 -4.70
CA ASP A 100 5.89 6.63 -4.36
C ASP A 100 6.97 7.43 -5.09
N ILE A 101 6.83 7.61 -6.41
CA ILE A 101 7.75 8.41 -7.22
C ILE A 101 7.70 9.88 -6.77
N THR A 102 6.50 10.44 -6.59
CA THR A 102 6.32 11.83 -6.16
C THR A 102 6.97 12.10 -4.82
N GLY A 103 6.71 11.23 -3.84
CA GLY A 103 7.27 11.36 -2.49
C GLY A 103 8.79 11.24 -2.50
N PHE A 104 9.36 10.35 -3.32
CA PHE A 104 10.80 10.21 -3.49
C PHE A 104 11.42 11.45 -4.15
N VAL A 105 10.85 11.92 -5.26
CA VAL A 105 11.32 13.14 -5.96
C VAL A 105 11.25 14.35 -5.04
N ALA A 106 10.11 14.57 -4.37
CA ALA A 106 9.96 15.68 -3.44
C ALA A 106 10.95 15.60 -2.26
N SER A 107 11.21 14.41 -1.74
CA SER A 107 12.12 14.21 -0.61
C SER A 107 13.59 14.44 -0.95
N THR A 108 13.97 14.36 -2.22
CA THR A 108 15.37 14.38 -2.66
C THR A 108 15.72 15.62 -3.49
N TYR A 109 14.78 16.17 -4.27
CA TYR A 109 14.99 17.40 -5.03
C TYR A 109 15.28 18.56 -4.08
N MET A 110 16.34 19.34 -4.37
CA MET A 110 16.80 20.46 -3.53
C MET A 110 16.97 20.14 -2.04
N ARG A 111 17.21 18.88 -1.66
CA ARG A 111 17.31 18.33 -0.29
C ARG A 111 15.97 18.28 0.44
N GLY A 112 14.87 18.26 -0.26
CA GLY A 112 13.53 18.07 0.25
C GLY A 112 12.61 19.27 0.00
N LEU A 113 11.49 19.00 -0.67
CA LEU A 113 10.35 19.89 -0.83
C LEU A 113 9.18 19.34 -0.02
N ARG A 114 8.26 20.20 0.38
CA ARG A 114 6.98 19.80 0.95
C ARG A 114 6.09 19.23 -0.15
N PHE A 115 5.29 18.23 0.20
CA PHE A 115 4.43 17.55 -0.76
C PHE A 115 3.14 17.02 -0.12
N GLY A 116 2.16 16.72 -0.97
CA GLY A 116 0.92 16.06 -0.61
C GLY A 116 0.49 15.06 -1.67
N PHE A 117 -0.48 14.22 -1.33
CA PHE A 117 -1.01 13.19 -2.22
C PHE A 117 -2.52 13.32 -2.40
N VAL A 118 -2.98 13.00 -3.62
CA VAL A 118 -4.36 12.64 -3.94
C VAL A 118 -4.35 11.20 -4.44
N ALA A 119 -4.77 10.28 -3.59
CA ALA A 119 -4.73 8.85 -3.88
C ALA A 119 -5.95 8.42 -4.72
N THR A 120 -5.72 7.96 -5.95
CA THR A 120 -6.79 7.67 -6.92
C THR A 120 -7.16 6.19 -7.02
N THR A 121 -6.38 5.30 -6.40
CA THR A 121 -6.67 3.86 -6.33
C THR A 121 -6.93 3.45 -4.89
N LEU A 122 -7.73 2.39 -4.69
CA LEU A 122 -8.02 1.89 -3.35
C LEU A 122 -6.74 1.50 -2.60
N LEU A 123 -5.82 0.81 -3.27
CA LEU A 123 -4.51 0.44 -2.71
C LEU A 123 -3.71 1.68 -2.25
N ALA A 124 -3.71 2.76 -3.05
CA ALA A 124 -3.03 3.99 -2.65
C ALA A 124 -3.70 4.65 -1.45
N GLN A 125 -5.04 4.65 -1.38
CA GLN A 125 -5.78 5.25 -0.27
C GLN A 125 -5.51 4.57 1.07
N VAL A 126 -5.48 3.23 1.09
CA VAL A 126 -5.38 2.47 2.34
C VAL A 126 -3.96 2.05 2.70
N ASP A 127 -3.05 2.04 1.74
CA ASP A 127 -1.68 1.56 1.96
C ASP A 127 -0.60 2.50 1.42
N ALA A 128 -0.38 2.58 0.12
CA ALA A 128 0.82 3.17 -0.45
C ALA A 128 1.07 4.64 -0.03
N SER A 129 0.02 5.47 0.09
CA SER A 129 0.17 6.90 0.40
C SER A 129 0.36 7.20 1.89
N VAL A 130 0.13 6.22 2.78
CA VAL A 130 0.14 6.40 4.24
C VAL A 130 1.39 5.79 4.85
N GLY A 131 2.08 6.55 5.71
CA GLY A 131 3.22 6.05 6.48
C GLY A 131 4.59 6.38 5.93
N GLY A 132 4.67 7.26 4.92
CA GLY A 132 5.88 7.97 4.49
C GLY A 132 6.94 7.12 3.80
N LYS A 133 6.68 5.87 3.44
CA LYS A 133 7.57 5.08 2.59
C LYS A 133 7.42 5.58 1.16
N ASN A 134 8.49 6.11 0.56
CA ASN A 134 8.53 6.55 -0.83
C ASN A 134 9.75 5.93 -1.49
N GLY A 135 9.65 5.53 -2.76
CA GLY A 135 10.81 4.90 -3.38
C GLY A 135 10.56 4.40 -4.79
N VAL A 136 11.64 3.89 -5.35
CA VAL A 136 11.68 3.36 -6.70
C VAL A 136 12.40 2.02 -6.75
N ASN A 137 12.17 1.30 -7.83
CA ASN A 137 12.82 0.04 -8.13
C ASN A 137 14.25 0.31 -8.64
N TYR A 138 15.16 -0.59 -8.32
CA TYR A 138 16.56 -0.50 -8.75
C TYR A 138 17.10 -1.89 -9.07
N GLU A 139 17.73 -2.07 -10.24
CA GLU A 139 18.34 -3.31 -10.69
C GLU A 139 17.43 -4.55 -10.52
N GLY A 140 16.15 -4.41 -10.87
CA GLY A 140 15.16 -5.50 -10.77
C GLY A 140 14.60 -5.75 -9.36
N TYR A 141 15.07 -5.03 -8.35
CA TYR A 141 14.54 -5.12 -6.98
C TYR A 141 13.51 -4.03 -6.73
N LYS A 142 12.31 -4.42 -6.26
CA LYS A 142 11.24 -3.48 -5.93
C LYS A 142 11.59 -2.63 -4.69
N ASN A 143 11.28 -1.34 -4.75
CA ASN A 143 11.39 -0.38 -3.65
C ASN A 143 12.76 -0.37 -2.93
N MET A 144 13.85 -0.61 -3.68
CA MET A 144 15.20 -0.73 -3.09
C MET A 144 15.79 0.64 -2.71
N VAL A 145 15.48 1.68 -3.47
CA VAL A 145 15.96 3.04 -3.22
C VAL A 145 14.78 3.90 -2.79
N GLY A 146 14.86 4.48 -1.61
CA GLY A 146 13.73 5.21 -1.05
C GLY A 146 14.06 6.09 0.15
N THR A 147 13.02 6.75 0.63
CA THR A 147 13.06 7.65 1.80
C THR A 147 11.89 7.35 2.74
N PHE A 148 12.07 7.71 4.01
CA PHE A 148 10.97 7.83 4.96
C PHE A 148 10.65 9.32 5.12
N ASN A 149 9.63 9.79 4.43
CA ASN A 149 9.17 11.17 4.52
C ASN A 149 7.66 11.23 4.30
N GLN A 150 6.91 11.76 5.26
CA GLN A 150 5.47 11.79 5.20
C GLN A 150 4.95 13.02 4.44
N PRO A 151 3.90 12.88 3.60
CA PRO A 151 3.25 14.00 2.92
C PRO A 151 2.56 14.91 3.95
N ASP A 152 2.37 16.17 3.62
CA ASP A 152 1.60 17.09 4.48
C ASP A 152 0.14 16.67 4.58
N PHE A 153 -0.41 16.16 3.48
CA PHE A 153 -1.74 15.57 3.43
C PHE A 153 -1.82 14.39 2.46
N VAL A 154 -2.79 13.54 2.69
CA VAL A 154 -3.26 12.50 1.77
C VAL A 154 -4.77 12.67 1.60
N LEU A 155 -5.23 12.97 0.39
CA LEU A 155 -6.64 13.04 0.07
C LEU A 155 -7.10 11.71 -0.52
N CYS A 156 -8.05 11.06 0.13
CA CYS A 156 -8.66 9.80 -0.26
C CYS A 156 -10.10 10.07 -0.69
N ASP A 157 -10.28 10.43 -1.96
CA ASP A 157 -11.60 10.72 -2.52
C ASP A 157 -12.26 9.44 -3.02
N LEU A 158 -13.41 9.10 -2.43
CA LEU A 158 -14.15 7.89 -2.78
C LEU A 158 -14.74 7.94 -4.19
N SER A 159 -15.04 9.14 -4.72
CA SER A 159 -15.57 9.28 -6.08
C SER A 159 -14.56 8.82 -7.14
N MET A 160 -13.27 8.92 -6.86
CA MET A 160 -12.21 8.46 -7.76
C MET A 160 -12.21 6.93 -7.93
N LEU A 161 -12.71 6.19 -6.94
CA LEU A 161 -12.81 4.73 -7.00
C LEU A 161 -13.90 4.23 -7.94
N GLN A 162 -14.90 5.07 -8.28
CA GLN A 162 -15.98 4.70 -9.20
C GLN A 162 -15.46 4.35 -10.60
N THR A 163 -14.35 4.94 -11.02
CA THR A 163 -13.73 4.69 -12.33
C THR A 163 -12.55 3.72 -12.27
N LEU A 164 -12.24 3.20 -11.08
CA LEU A 164 -11.17 2.22 -10.91
C LEU A 164 -11.62 0.86 -11.45
N PRO A 165 -10.81 0.18 -12.30
CA PRO A 165 -11.12 -1.16 -12.79
C PRO A 165 -11.39 -2.14 -11.65
N ASP A 166 -12.31 -3.11 -11.86
CA ASP A 166 -12.72 -4.06 -10.82
C ASP A 166 -11.55 -4.87 -10.26
N ARG A 167 -10.62 -5.30 -11.10
CA ARG A 167 -9.43 -6.04 -10.65
C ARG A 167 -8.58 -5.22 -9.70
N GLU A 168 -8.36 -3.95 -10.00
CA GLU A 168 -7.60 -3.00 -9.16
C GLU A 168 -8.33 -2.69 -7.84
N PHE A 169 -9.66 -2.56 -7.91
CA PHE A 169 -10.48 -2.35 -6.72
C PHE A 169 -10.39 -3.56 -5.78
N ARG A 170 -10.59 -4.78 -6.32
CA ARG A 170 -10.45 -6.02 -5.54
C ARG A 170 -9.06 -6.15 -4.93
N ALA A 171 -8.02 -5.88 -5.71
CA ALA A 171 -6.64 -5.89 -5.21
C ALA A 171 -6.46 -4.93 -4.01
N GLY A 172 -7.07 -3.75 -4.04
CA GLY A 172 -7.05 -2.81 -2.91
C GLY A 172 -7.78 -3.33 -1.67
N LEU A 173 -8.86 -4.12 -1.82
CA LEU A 173 -9.58 -4.74 -0.69
C LEU A 173 -8.68 -5.69 0.11
N ALA A 174 -7.70 -6.34 -0.53
CA ALA A 174 -6.79 -7.24 0.17
C ALA A 174 -6.04 -6.54 1.31
N GLU A 175 -5.64 -5.29 1.13
CA GLU A 175 -4.96 -4.50 2.16
C GLU A 175 -5.89 -4.08 3.30
N ILE A 176 -7.17 -3.83 3.00
CA ILE A 176 -8.17 -3.53 4.03
C ILE A 176 -8.44 -4.77 4.89
N ILE A 177 -8.64 -5.93 4.25
CA ILE A 177 -8.83 -7.21 4.93
C ILE A 177 -7.62 -7.55 5.80
N LYS A 178 -6.40 -7.33 5.27
CA LYS A 178 -5.15 -7.50 6.02
C LYS A 178 -5.11 -6.60 7.27
N ALA A 179 -5.51 -5.35 7.17
CA ALA A 179 -5.58 -4.45 8.33
C ALA A 179 -6.55 -4.99 9.40
N GLY A 180 -7.70 -5.54 8.98
CA GLY A 180 -8.63 -6.23 9.86
C GLY A 180 -7.99 -7.41 10.59
N LEU A 181 -7.24 -8.24 9.87
CA LEU A 181 -6.55 -9.41 10.44
C LEU A 181 -5.44 -9.03 11.43
N ILE A 182 -4.76 -7.89 11.19
CA ILE A 182 -3.67 -7.44 12.05
C ILE A 182 -4.16 -6.90 13.39
N ALA A 183 -5.23 -6.07 13.40
CA ALA A 183 -5.56 -5.29 14.59
C ALA A 183 -7.03 -4.86 14.73
N ASP A 184 -7.92 -5.22 13.79
CA ASP A 184 -9.32 -4.79 13.84
C ASP A 184 -10.28 -5.91 13.41
N ARG A 185 -10.59 -6.80 14.33
CA ARG A 185 -11.51 -7.92 14.10
C ARG A 185 -12.85 -7.47 13.49
N GLY A 186 -13.43 -6.37 13.99
CA GLY A 186 -14.71 -5.88 13.46
C GLY A 186 -14.60 -5.38 12.02
N LEU A 187 -13.42 -4.88 11.58
CA LEU A 187 -13.17 -4.57 10.18
C LEU A 187 -13.17 -5.84 9.33
N PHE A 188 -12.53 -6.92 9.78
CA PHE A 188 -12.57 -8.21 9.08
C PHE A 188 -14.00 -8.76 8.99
N GLU A 189 -14.79 -8.67 10.06
CA GLU A 189 -16.19 -9.12 10.11
C GLU A 189 -17.09 -8.35 9.13
N LEU A 190 -16.78 -7.10 8.74
CA LEU A 190 -17.51 -6.42 7.66
C LEU A 190 -17.42 -7.22 6.35
N PHE A 191 -16.26 -7.80 6.03
CA PHE A 191 -16.06 -8.59 4.81
C PHE A 191 -16.67 -10.01 4.92
N GLU A 192 -16.87 -10.53 6.12
CA GLU A 192 -17.64 -11.76 6.32
C GLU A 192 -19.13 -11.56 6.11
N ASN A 193 -19.64 -10.36 6.43
CA ASN A 193 -21.08 -10.09 6.45
C ASN A 193 -21.60 -9.44 5.16
N HIS A 194 -20.73 -8.85 4.34
CA HIS A 194 -21.14 -8.13 3.12
C HIS A 194 -20.49 -8.74 1.87
N PRO A 195 -21.24 -8.84 0.75
CA PRO A 195 -20.67 -9.22 -0.54
C PRO A 195 -19.87 -8.07 -1.14
N ILE A 196 -19.04 -8.36 -2.13
CA ILE A 196 -18.20 -7.36 -2.79
C ILE A 196 -18.99 -6.19 -3.37
N ASP A 197 -20.17 -6.45 -3.94
CA ASP A 197 -21.02 -5.41 -4.53
C ASP A 197 -21.50 -4.40 -3.50
N ALA A 198 -21.63 -4.77 -2.22
CA ALA A 198 -21.94 -3.82 -1.16
C ALA A 198 -20.84 -2.76 -1.02
N PHE A 199 -19.56 -3.16 -1.06
CA PHE A 199 -18.44 -2.21 -1.01
C PHE A 199 -18.33 -1.31 -2.25
N ARG A 200 -18.86 -1.75 -3.40
CA ARG A 200 -18.91 -0.91 -4.61
C ARG A 200 -20.05 0.10 -4.58
N ASN A 201 -21.21 -0.28 -4.05
CA ASN A 201 -22.44 0.47 -4.18
C ASN A 201 -22.80 1.28 -2.92
N ASP A 202 -22.35 0.87 -1.74
CA ASP A 202 -22.56 1.59 -0.49
C ASP A 202 -21.31 2.39 -0.11
N GLN A 203 -21.35 3.68 -0.41
CA GLN A 203 -20.26 4.61 -0.05
C GLN A 203 -20.03 4.72 1.46
N SER A 204 -21.06 4.49 2.29
CA SER A 204 -20.90 4.57 3.75
C SER A 204 -20.10 3.38 4.26
N LEU A 205 -20.42 2.17 3.79
CA LEU A 205 -19.70 0.94 4.10
C LEU A 205 -18.24 1.02 3.63
N LEU A 206 -18.02 1.48 2.38
CA LEU A 206 -16.68 1.64 1.84
C LEU A 206 -15.86 2.68 2.61
N ASN A 207 -16.48 3.82 2.97
CA ASN A 207 -15.85 4.86 3.78
C ASN A 207 -15.43 4.32 5.16
N GLU A 208 -16.32 3.56 5.82
CA GLU A 208 -16.01 2.90 7.09
C GLU A 208 -14.81 1.97 6.96
N ALA A 209 -14.83 1.08 5.98
CA ALA A 209 -13.76 0.11 5.76
C ALA A 209 -12.40 0.80 5.49
N ILE A 210 -12.36 1.80 4.61
CA ILE A 210 -11.16 2.58 4.29
C ILE A 210 -10.65 3.31 5.54
N THR A 211 -11.54 3.99 6.26
CA THR A 211 -11.16 4.77 7.44
C THR A 211 -10.58 3.89 8.54
N ARG A 212 -11.18 2.72 8.79
CA ARG A 212 -10.67 1.76 9.79
C ARG A 212 -9.32 1.20 9.39
N ALA A 213 -9.13 0.82 8.12
CA ALA A 213 -7.84 0.35 7.61
C ALA A 213 -6.73 1.40 7.76
N ILE A 214 -7.03 2.67 7.41
CA ILE A 214 -6.09 3.77 7.58
C ILE A 214 -5.74 3.98 9.06
N ARG A 215 -6.70 3.90 9.97
CA ARG A 215 -6.44 4.01 11.43
C ARG A 215 -5.51 2.93 11.93
N VAL A 216 -5.77 1.65 11.57
CA VAL A 216 -4.85 0.56 11.93
C VAL A 216 -3.44 0.86 11.45
N LYS A 217 -3.29 1.30 10.21
CA LYS A 217 -1.98 1.64 9.65
C LYS A 217 -1.35 2.84 10.34
N ALA A 218 -2.10 3.91 10.57
CA ALA A 218 -1.63 5.11 11.24
C ALA A 218 -1.11 4.77 12.66
N ASP A 219 -1.87 4.02 13.43
CA ASP A 219 -1.50 3.60 14.78
C ASP A 219 -0.20 2.80 14.81
N VAL A 220 -0.02 1.88 13.87
CA VAL A 220 1.22 1.09 13.77
C VAL A 220 2.41 1.96 13.33
N VAL A 221 2.21 2.86 12.35
CA VAL A 221 3.24 3.79 11.87
C VAL A 221 3.67 4.78 12.96
N GLU A 222 2.73 5.29 13.77
CA GLU A 222 3.05 6.20 14.88
C GLU A 222 3.93 5.54 15.93
N ARG A 223 3.73 4.23 16.20
CA ARG A 223 4.55 3.49 17.15
C ARG A 223 5.92 3.07 16.60
N ASP A 224 6.02 2.90 15.28
CA ASP A 224 7.26 2.47 14.61
C ASP A 224 7.37 3.04 13.20
N GLU A 225 7.75 4.31 13.08
CA GLU A 225 7.81 5.01 11.78
C GLU A 225 8.81 4.36 10.81
N ARG A 226 9.94 3.83 11.32
CA ARG A 226 11.05 3.30 10.48
C ARG A 226 11.06 1.78 10.30
N GLU A 227 10.01 1.08 10.75
CA GLU A 227 9.89 -0.38 10.61
C GLU A 227 11.03 -1.17 11.29
N SER A 228 11.43 -0.70 12.47
CA SER A 228 12.44 -1.39 13.27
C SER A 228 11.89 -2.58 14.06
N GLY A 229 10.57 -2.65 14.27
CA GLY A 229 9.90 -3.66 15.09
C GLY A 229 8.44 -3.87 14.72
N GLU A 230 7.51 -3.22 15.43
CA GLU A 230 6.06 -3.47 15.34
C GLU A 230 5.46 -3.22 13.95
N ARG A 231 6.00 -2.24 13.20
CA ARG A 231 5.51 -1.95 11.84
C ARG A 231 5.66 -3.12 10.89
N ARG A 232 6.56 -4.07 11.17
CA ARG A 232 6.68 -5.33 10.40
C ARG A 232 5.38 -6.14 10.39
N LYS A 233 4.47 -5.94 11.35
CA LYS A 233 3.14 -6.57 11.36
C LYS A 233 2.33 -6.24 10.11
N LEU A 234 2.53 -5.05 9.52
CA LEU A 234 1.90 -4.66 8.25
C LEU A 234 2.31 -5.56 7.08
N ASN A 235 3.36 -6.37 7.23
CA ASN A 235 3.80 -7.33 6.24
C ASN A 235 3.10 -8.71 6.37
N LEU A 236 1.95 -8.81 7.07
CA LEU A 236 1.13 -10.03 7.05
C LEU A 236 0.84 -10.44 5.61
N GLY A 237 1.13 -11.70 5.25
CA GLY A 237 1.01 -12.21 3.88
C GLY A 237 2.13 -11.81 2.92
N HIS A 238 2.83 -10.70 3.16
CA HIS A 238 3.80 -10.13 2.22
C HIS A 238 5.04 -11.00 2.00
N THR A 239 5.44 -11.80 2.96
CA THR A 239 6.57 -12.73 2.80
C THR A 239 6.35 -13.66 1.62
N PHE A 240 5.18 -14.30 1.54
CA PHE A 240 4.81 -15.12 0.38
C PHE A 240 4.44 -14.28 -0.84
N ALA A 241 3.74 -13.15 -0.67
CA ALA A 241 3.38 -12.27 -1.78
C ALA A 241 4.60 -11.82 -2.58
N HIS A 242 5.66 -11.35 -1.93
CA HIS A 242 6.91 -10.96 -2.60
C HIS A 242 7.58 -12.14 -3.31
N ALA A 243 7.51 -13.34 -2.75
CA ALA A 243 8.03 -14.52 -3.43
C ALA A 243 7.23 -14.85 -4.70
N ILE A 244 5.90 -14.75 -4.64
CA ILE A 244 5.01 -14.91 -5.80
C ILE A 244 5.34 -13.87 -6.87
N GLU A 245 5.43 -12.59 -6.51
CA GLU A 245 5.77 -11.50 -7.43
C GLU A 245 7.16 -11.66 -8.08
N LYS A 246 8.13 -12.25 -7.37
CA LYS A 246 9.46 -12.56 -7.95
C LYS A 246 9.41 -13.74 -8.92
N CYS A 247 8.50 -14.67 -8.73
CA CYS A 247 8.39 -15.85 -9.58
C CYS A 247 7.56 -15.61 -10.85
N GLY A 248 6.73 -14.58 -10.91
CA GLY A 248 5.89 -14.25 -12.07
C GLY A 248 5.25 -12.88 -11.93
N ASN A 249 4.71 -12.36 -13.05
CA ASN A 249 4.08 -11.04 -13.11
C ASN A 249 2.57 -11.12 -13.40
N GLU A 250 1.94 -12.24 -13.19
CA GLU A 250 0.52 -12.47 -13.51
C GLU A 250 -0.44 -11.86 -12.48
N PHE A 251 0.02 -11.72 -11.23
CA PHE A 251 -0.77 -11.19 -10.14
C PHE A 251 -0.48 -9.69 -9.88
N LEU A 252 -1.53 -8.94 -9.62
CA LEU A 252 -1.39 -7.62 -9.00
C LEU A 252 -0.90 -7.77 -7.55
N HIS A 253 -0.30 -6.71 -7.00
CA HIS A 253 0.23 -6.72 -5.63
C HIS A 253 -0.81 -7.24 -4.61
N GLY A 254 -2.01 -6.68 -4.58
CA GLY A 254 -3.06 -7.11 -3.64
C GLY A 254 -3.55 -8.54 -3.88
N GLU A 255 -3.49 -9.04 -5.12
CA GLU A 255 -3.79 -10.45 -5.43
C GLU A 255 -2.72 -11.37 -4.83
N ALA A 256 -1.44 -11.01 -4.97
CA ALA A 256 -0.34 -11.77 -4.35
C ALA A 256 -0.44 -11.70 -2.81
N VAL A 257 -0.82 -10.54 -2.23
CA VAL A 257 -1.05 -10.38 -0.79
C VAL A 257 -2.21 -11.26 -0.31
N ALA A 258 -3.29 -11.38 -1.09
CA ALA A 258 -4.41 -12.25 -0.75
C ALA A 258 -3.96 -13.72 -0.66
N ILE A 259 -3.26 -14.23 -1.69
CA ILE A 259 -2.69 -15.58 -1.70
C ILE A 259 -1.75 -15.77 -0.51
N GLY A 260 -0.80 -14.87 -0.32
CA GLY A 260 0.18 -14.92 0.76
C GLY A 260 -0.46 -14.90 2.14
N THR A 261 -1.56 -14.14 2.31
CA THR A 261 -2.30 -14.08 3.59
C THR A 261 -3.03 -15.39 3.87
N VAL A 262 -3.63 -16.02 2.86
CA VAL A 262 -4.24 -17.35 3.02
C VAL A 262 -3.19 -18.40 3.38
N MET A 263 -2.02 -18.37 2.72
CA MET A 263 -0.90 -19.26 3.06
C MET A 263 -0.43 -19.04 4.51
N ILE A 264 -0.31 -17.80 4.96
CA ILE A 264 0.05 -17.48 6.35
C ILE A 264 -1.02 -17.95 7.34
N ALA A 265 -2.30 -17.79 7.03
CA ALA A 265 -3.38 -18.26 7.90
C ALA A 265 -3.32 -19.79 8.10
N ARG A 266 -3.12 -20.55 7.02
CA ARG A 266 -2.93 -22.02 7.08
C ARG A 266 -1.66 -22.39 7.85
N LEU A 267 -0.55 -21.69 7.61
CA LEU A 267 0.70 -21.91 8.36
C LEU A 267 0.51 -21.63 9.85
N SER A 268 -0.22 -20.58 10.20
CA SER A 268 -0.52 -20.21 11.59
C SER A 268 -1.36 -21.30 12.29
N ALA A 269 -2.35 -21.88 11.58
CA ALA A 269 -3.12 -23.01 12.08
C ALA A 269 -2.25 -24.24 12.29
N HIS A 270 -1.39 -24.58 11.33
CA HIS A 270 -0.45 -25.71 11.44
C HIS A 270 0.50 -25.56 12.64
N LEU A 271 0.97 -24.34 12.88
CA LEU A 271 1.87 -24.03 14.00
C LEU A 271 1.13 -23.82 15.34
N GLY A 272 -0.20 -23.93 15.36
CA GLY A 272 -1.04 -23.79 16.56
C GLY A 272 -1.14 -22.35 17.10
N THR A 273 -0.80 -21.33 16.31
CA THR A 273 -0.95 -19.91 16.71
C THR A 273 -2.33 -19.35 16.33
N ALA A 274 -3.03 -19.96 15.40
CA ALA A 274 -4.44 -19.73 15.06
C ALA A 274 -5.17 -21.07 14.96
N THR A 275 -6.50 -21.04 14.88
CA THR A 275 -7.30 -22.24 14.67
C THR A 275 -7.51 -22.53 13.16
N GLN A 276 -7.84 -23.78 12.83
CA GLN A 276 -8.19 -24.14 11.45
C GLN A 276 -9.45 -23.38 10.98
N ASP A 277 -10.44 -23.19 11.86
CA ASP A 277 -11.63 -22.39 11.53
C ASP A 277 -11.29 -20.95 11.15
N GLU A 278 -10.37 -20.32 11.87
CA GLU A 278 -9.92 -18.96 11.54
C GLU A 278 -9.19 -18.91 10.19
N ALA A 279 -8.36 -19.91 9.87
CA ALA A 279 -7.72 -20.01 8.56
C ALA A 279 -8.76 -20.19 7.44
N ASP A 280 -9.79 -21.00 7.67
CA ASP A 280 -10.88 -21.20 6.71
C ASP A 280 -11.75 -19.95 6.56
N ARG A 281 -11.99 -19.18 7.62
CA ARG A 281 -12.68 -17.88 7.56
C ARG A 281 -11.88 -16.89 6.70
N VAL A 282 -10.57 -16.79 6.90
CA VAL A 282 -9.70 -15.93 6.09
C VAL A 282 -9.80 -16.31 4.62
N ARG A 283 -9.68 -17.60 4.29
CA ARG A 283 -9.82 -18.09 2.91
C ARG A 283 -11.18 -17.70 2.31
N ARG A 284 -12.29 -17.99 3.02
CA ARG A 284 -13.66 -17.68 2.55
C ARG A 284 -13.86 -16.18 2.29
N VAL A 285 -13.28 -15.30 3.08
CA VAL A 285 -13.38 -13.84 2.88
C VAL A 285 -12.70 -13.43 1.57
N PHE A 286 -11.47 -13.87 1.32
CA PHE A 286 -10.78 -13.53 0.07
C PHE A 286 -11.50 -14.11 -1.16
N GLU A 287 -12.01 -15.34 -1.10
CA GLU A 287 -12.84 -15.93 -2.15
C GLU A 287 -14.11 -15.12 -2.42
N ARG A 288 -14.83 -14.70 -1.35
CA ARG A 288 -16.05 -13.88 -1.45
C ARG A 288 -15.77 -12.54 -2.11
N MET A 289 -14.60 -11.96 -1.87
CA MET A 289 -14.18 -10.71 -2.52
C MET A 289 -13.65 -10.91 -3.94
N GLY A 290 -13.69 -12.14 -4.47
CA GLY A 290 -13.24 -12.47 -5.81
C GLY A 290 -11.73 -12.31 -6.00
N LEU A 291 -10.97 -12.50 -4.93
CA LEU A 291 -9.52 -12.49 -4.93
C LEU A 291 -8.97 -13.92 -5.07
N PRO A 292 -7.83 -14.11 -5.72
CA PRO A 292 -7.19 -15.42 -5.79
C PRO A 292 -6.70 -15.85 -4.41
N ILE A 293 -6.83 -17.15 -4.12
CA ILE A 293 -6.46 -17.74 -2.82
C ILE A 293 -5.33 -18.76 -2.94
N ARG A 294 -4.86 -19.03 -4.16
CA ARG A 294 -3.81 -19.99 -4.47
C ARG A 294 -3.01 -19.55 -5.70
N THR A 295 -1.85 -20.16 -5.88
CA THR A 295 -0.97 -20.00 -7.05
C THR A 295 -0.53 -21.35 -7.55
N GLU A 296 -0.25 -21.47 -8.83
CA GLU A 296 0.33 -22.67 -9.46
C GLU A 296 1.87 -22.73 -9.30
N ILE A 297 2.48 -21.74 -8.64
CA ILE A 297 3.92 -21.71 -8.41
C ILE A 297 4.28 -22.78 -7.37
N ASP A 298 5.16 -23.69 -7.74
CA ASP A 298 5.67 -24.73 -6.84
C ASP A 298 6.24 -24.15 -5.53
N PHE A 299 5.87 -24.75 -4.40
CA PHE A 299 6.27 -24.23 -3.07
C PHE A 299 7.78 -24.16 -2.88
N LYS A 300 8.54 -25.14 -3.40
CA LYS A 300 10.03 -25.11 -3.33
C LYS A 300 10.60 -23.90 -4.07
N ARG A 301 9.93 -23.50 -5.18
CA ARG A 301 10.32 -22.29 -5.91
C ARG A 301 10.03 -21.02 -5.10
N LEU A 302 8.90 -20.98 -4.40
CA LEU A 302 8.57 -19.88 -3.46
C LEU A 302 9.59 -19.82 -2.33
N VAL A 303 9.91 -20.94 -1.69
CA VAL A 303 10.93 -21.02 -0.62
C VAL A 303 12.29 -20.51 -1.11
N LYS A 304 12.71 -20.89 -2.31
CA LYS A 304 13.94 -20.35 -2.92
C LYS A 304 13.90 -18.84 -3.09
N ALA A 305 12.75 -18.29 -3.55
CA ALA A 305 12.57 -16.85 -3.72
C ALA A 305 12.57 -16.09 -2.37
N LEU A 306 11.99 -16.69 -1.31
CA LEU A 306 12.01 -16.15 0.07
C LEU A 306 13.43 -15.99 0.60
N LYS A 307 14.27 -17.00 0.44
CA LYS A 307 15.68 -16.99 0.91
C LYS A 307 16.55 -15.94 0.22
N HIS A 308 16.10 -15.45 -0.94
CA HIS A 308 16.76 -14.37 -1.69
C HIS A 308 16.09 -13.00 -1.48
N ASP A 309 15.16 -12.86 -0.51
CA ASP A 309 14.50 -11.58 -0.25
C ASP A 309 15.46 -10.60 0.46
N LYS A 310 15.23 -9.29 0.19
CA LYS A 310 15.91 -8.18 0.87
C LYS A 310 15.62 -8.12 2.39
N ASN A 311 14.48 -8.69 2.80
CA ASN A 311 14.06 -8.75 4.20
C ASN A 311 14.71 -9.89 4.99
N LYS A 312 15.64 -10.65 4.38
CA LYS A 312 16.43 -11.65 5.09
C LYS A 312 17.38 -10.98 6.07
N GLU A 313 17.49 -11.55 7.24
CA GLU A 313 18.49 -11.20 8.25
C GLU A 313 19.49 -12.38 8.33
N ALA A 314 20.61 -12.28 7.61
CA ALA A 314 21.58 -13.37 7.46
C ALA A 314 20.92 -14.68 6.94
N ASP A 315 20.73 -15.68 7.79
CA ASP A 315 20.21 -17.00 7.44
C ASP A 315 18.76 -17.23 7.89
N SER A 316 17.97 -16.16 7.96
CA SER A 316 16.58 -16.24 8.44
C SER A 316 15.66 -15.24 7.78
N VAL A 317 14.35 -15.48 7.88
CA VAL A 317 13.27 -14.63 7.42
C VAL A 317 12.25 -14.45 8.53
N SER A 318 11.76 -13.22 8.69
CA SER A 318 10.68 -12.93 9.62
C SER A 318 9.32 -13.12 8.93
N PHE A 319 8.46 -13.92 9.55
CA PHE A 319 7.05 -14.08 9.16
C PHE A 319 6.16 -13.36 10.15
N VAL A 320 5.06 -12.84 9.65
CA VAL A 320 3.95 -12.38 10.49
C VAL A 320 2.91 -13.48 10.52
N LEU A 321 2.67 -14.08 11.67
CA LEU A 321 1.71 -15.16 11.89
C LEU A 321 0.46 -14.61 12.57
N LEU A 322 -0.71 -15.21 12.29
CA LEU A 322 -1.94 -14.88 13.00
C LEU A 322 -1.91 -15.52 14.40
N ARG A 323 -2.40 -14.79 15.40
CA ARG A 323 -2.77 -15.29 16.74
C ARG A 323 -4.29 -15.25 16.94
N GLY A 324 -5.00 -15.35 15.85
CA GLY A 324 -6.43 -15.16 15.74
C GLY A 324 -6.76 -13.94 14.87
N ILE A 325 -8.05 -13.79 14.53
CA ILE A 325 -8.52 -12.66 13.73
C ILE A 325 -8.45 -11.38 14.57
N GLY A 326 -7.69 -10.40 14.09
CA GLY A 326 -7.46 -9.12 14.77
C GLY A 326 -6.21 -9.10 15.65
N ASP A 327 -5.38 -10.13 15.59
CA ASP A 327 -4.10 -10.18 16.30
C ASP A 327 -3.05 -10.98 15.53
N CYS A 328 -1.79 -10.54 15.61
CA CYS A 328 -0.68 -11.21 14.93
C CYS A 328 0.64 -11.03 15.69
N GLU A 329 1.56 -11.96 15.45
CA GLU A 329 2.92 -11.93 16.00
C GLU A 329 3.96 -11.98 14.89
N ILE A 330 5.15 -11.46 15.17
CA ILE A 330 6.33 -11.60 14.31
C ILE A 330 7.14 -12.76 14.83
N ARG A 331 7.38 -13.77 13.96
CA ARG A 331 8.22 -14.93 14.29
C ARG A 331 9.32 -15.08 13.26
N ARG A 332 10.53 -15.26 13.73
CA ARG A 332 11.71 -15.50 12.90
C ARG A 332 11.89 -16.98 12.66
N PHE A 333 12.16 -17.34 11.41
CA PHE A 333 12.47 -18.71 10.98
C PHE A 333 13.84 -18.73 10.31
N THR A 334 14.68 -19.67 10.70
CA THR A 334 15.93 -19.99 9.99
C THR A 334 15.62 -20.63 8.64
N PHE A 335 16.59 -20.63 7.72
CA PHE A 335 16.41 -21.29 6.42
C PHE A 335 16.13 -22.78 6.55
N ASP A 336 16.72 -23.46 7.54
CA ASP A 336 16.48 -24.88 7.82
C ASP A 336 15.04 -25.13 8.32
N GLU A 337 14.51 -24.22 9.15
CA GLU A 337 13.11 -24.30 9.58
C GLU A 337 12.14 -24.07 8.42
N ILE A 338 12.46 -23.10 7.53
CA ILE A 338 11.63 -22.81 6.34
C ILE A 338 11.58 -24.02 5.41
N ASP A 339 12.70 -24.77 5.24
CA ASP A 339 12.74 -25.98 4.40
C ASP A 339 11.87 -27.12 4.95
N ARG A 340 11.55 -27.09 6.25
CA ARG A 340 10.71 -28.10 6.92
C ARG A 340 9.25 -27.67 7.06
N LEU A 341 8.90 -26.43 6.66
CA LEU A 341 7.51 -26.01 6.70
C LEU A 341 6.67 -26.86 5.75
N PRO A 342 5.44 -27.21 6.14
CA PRO A 342 4.52 -27.85 5.24
C PRO A 342 4.19 -26.88 4.09
N ASP A 343 3.82 -27.43 2.94
CA ASP A 343 3.31 -26.60 1.86
C ASP A 343 1.95 -26.00 2.26
N PRO A 344 1.86 -24.69 2.55
CA PRO A 344 0.58 -24.08 2.94
C PRO A 344 -0.34 -23.83 1.73
N ALA A 345 0.12 -24.10 0.50
CA ALA A 345 -0.68 -24.08 -0.70
C ALA A 345 -1.32 -25.44 -1.00
N ALA A 346 -0.83 -26.54 -0.40
CA ALA A 346 -1.45 -27.86 -0.50
C ALA A 346 -2.83 -27.84 0.18
N GLU A 347 -3.79 -28.56 -0.43
CA GLU A 347 -5.17 -28.69 0.07
C GLU A 347 -5.27 -29.42 1.40
#